data_ddf2f8d9fbb3328843c9a08acdc1b404
#
_entry.id   ddf2f8d9fbb3328843c9a08acdc1b404
#
_cell.length_a   1.000
_cell.length_b   1.000
_cell.length_c   1.000
_cell.angle_alpha   90.00
_cell.angle_beta   90.00
_cell.angle_gamma   90.00
#
_symmetry.space_group_name_H-M   'P 1'
#
loop_
_entity.id
_entity.type
_entity.pdbx_description
1 polymer ?
#
loop_
_entity_poly.entity_id
_entity_poly.type
_entity_poly.pdbx_seq_one_letter_code
_entity_poly.pdbx_strand_id
1 'polypeptide(L)'
;QTLAYRKEVYEKEKKSVSKTDCNNYCNRQLKKEYEWLKEVDKFALTNAIYNMDAAYQKFFKEHAGYPKFKSKHDNHKSYTTNFTNGNITVDFGCNRVKLPKLKGIKAKLHRNFIGQIKSATISQVPSGKYYVSILVETEHVELPHINQNTGIDLGIKELCITSAGKKYENPKIIRKYEKKLVKLQRQLAHKEKRSQNYYKTKKKIALCHEKITNTRKDYLHKMSHEIISENQVIVSEDLQIKNMVKNHRLAKSISDVSWYELTRQLEYKAKWNGRKYVKIDTFYASSQLC
;
A
#
# COMPACT_ATOMS: atom_id res chain seq x y z
N GLN A 1 18.90 -14.94 -7.42
CA GLN A 1 20.17 -14.99 -8.17
C GLN A 1 20.92 -13.64 -8.11
N THR A 2 20.36 -12.51 -8.56
CA THR A 2 21.06 -11.19 -8.56
C THR A 2 21.53 -10.72 -7.18
N LEU A 3 20.76 -10.98 -6.12
CA LEU A 3 21.18 -10.71 -4.74
C LEU A 3 22.35 -11.62 -4.31
N ALA A 4 22.32 -12.88 -4.69
CA ALA A 4 23.42 -13.82 -4.44
C ALA A 4 24.70 -13.37 -5.17
N TYR A 5 24.58 -13.05 -6.47
CA TYR A 5 25.68 -12.53 -7.27
C TYR A 5 26.33 -11.28 -6.64
N ARG A 6 25.51 -10.31 -6.19
CA ARG A 6 26.03 -9.09 -5.55
C ARG A 6 26.78 -9.39 -4.24
N LYS A 7 26.31 -10.35 -3.45
CA LYS A 7 27.00 -10.80 -2.23
C LYS A 7 28.32 -11.51 -2.55
N GLU A 8 28.29 -12.42 -3.48
CA GLU A 8 29.46 -13.22 -3.87
C GLU A 8 30.61 -12.34 -4.40
N VAL A 9 30.30 -11.38 -5.28
CA VAL A 9 31.30 -10.41 -5.78
C VAL A 9 31.87 -9.58 -4.65
N TYR A 10 31.03 -9.12 -3.72
CA TYR A 10 31.52 -8.35 -2.57
C TYR A 10 32.39 -9.18 -1.63
N GLU A 11 32.04 -10.43 -1.38
CA GLU A 11 32.83 -11.33 -0.53
C GLU A 11 34.20 -11.64 -1.14
N LYS A 12 34.27 -11.89 -2.46
CA LYS A 12 35.48 -12.25 -3.19
C LYS A 12 36.36 -11.05 -3.50
N GLU A 13 35.80 -9.98 -4.01
CA GLU A 13 36.54 -8.86 -4.59
C GLU A 13 36.46 -7.58 -3.74
N LYS A 14 35.62 -7.54 -2.70
CA LYS A 14 35.32 -6.33 -1.89
C LYS A 14 34.80 -5.15 -2.72
N LYS A 15 34.28 -5.43 -3.93
CA LYS A 15 33.73 -4.43 -4.83
C LYS A 15 32.20 -4.36 -4.73
N SER A 16 31.68 -3.15 -4.78
CA SER A 16 30.24 -2.94 -4.85
C SER A 16 29.74 -3.10 -6.30
N VAL A 17 28.73 -3.95 -6.48
CA VAL A 17 28.08 -4.15 -7.79
C VAL A 17 26.93 -3.18 -7.94
N SER A 18 26.92 -2.41 -9.04
CA SER A 18 25.86 -1.45 -9.33
C SER A 18 24.55 -2.13 -9.77
N LYS A 19 23.43 -1.38 -9.73
CA LYS A 19 22.16 -1.85 -10.29
C LYS A 19 22.26 -2.17 -11.78
N THR A 20 23.10 -1.43 -12.52
CA THR A 20 23.34 -1.64 -13.95
C THR A 20 24.07 -2.95 -14.20
N ASP A 21 25.09 -3.26 -13.40
CA ASP A 21 25.84 -4.52 -13.51
C ASP A 21 24.94 -5.72 -13.17
N CYS A 22 24.10 -5.59 -12.13
CA CYS A 22 23.08 -6.60 -11.79
C CYS A 22 22.09 -6.82 -12.95
N ASN A 23 21.69 -5.76 -13.65
CA ASN A 23 20.79 -5.86 -14.79
C ASN A 23 21.48 -6.50 -16.00
N ASN A 24 22.76 -6.17 -16.24
CA ASN A 24 23.60 -6.79 -17.29
C ASN A 24 23.82 -8.29 -16.99
N TYR A 25 24.12 -8.65 -15.74
CA TYR A 25 24.21 -10.03 -15.29
C TYR A 25 22.91 -10.80 -15.57
N CYS A 26 21.76 -10.23 -15.21
CA CYS A 26 20.46 -10.81 -15.50
C CYS A 26 20.24 -11.04 -17.01
N ASN A 27 20.54 -10.04 -17.84
CA ASN A 27 20.28 -10.10 -19.27
C ASN A 27 21.27 -10.99 -20.05
N ARG A 28 22.55 -11.00 -19.66
CA ARG A 28 23.61 -11.70 -20.40
C ARG A 28 23.84 -13.14 -19.91
N GLN A 29 23.65 -13.39 -18.61
CA GLN A 29 23.93 -14.71 -18.00
C GLN A 29 22.65 -15.42 -17.55
N LEU A 30 21.84 -14.84 -16.62
CA LEU A 30 20.68 -15.53 -16.08
C LEU A 30 19.64 -15.89 -17.15
N LYS A 31 19.43 -15.06 -18.17
CA LYS A 31 18.50 -15.40 -19.27
C LYS A 31 19.00 -16.52 -20.20
N LYS A 32 20.30 -16.84 -20.16
CA LYS A 32 20.85 -18.00 -20.87
C LYS A 32 20.67 -19.26 -20.02
N GLU A 33 20.90 -19.15 -18.71
CA GLU A 33 20.79 -20.24 -17.76
C GLU A 33 19.32 -20.61 -17.47
N TYR A 34 18.44 -19.60 -17.39
CA TYR A 34 17.01 -19.76 -17.09
C TYR A 34 16.16 -19.25 -18.25
N GLU A 35 15.87 -20.09 -19.22
CA GLU A 35 15.15 -19.68 -20.44
C GLU A 35 13.78 -19.08 -20.18
N TRP A 36 13.05 -19.56 -19.14
CA TRP A 36 11.75 -19.02 -18.74
C TRP A 36 11.79 -17.52 -18.42
N LEU A 37 12.95 -16.94 -18.10
CA LEU A 37 13.09 -15.48 -17.89
C LEU A 37 12.83 -14.67 -19.18
N LYS A 38 12.91 -15.28 -20.36
CA LYS A 38 12.58 -14.64 -21.63
C LYS A 38 11.07 -14.47 -21.83
N GLU A 39 10.26 -15.30 -21.16
CA GLU A 39 8.81 -15.21 -21.15
C GLU A 39 8.28 -14.11 -20.23
N VAL A 40 9.10 -13.70 -19.25
CA VAL A 40 8.74 -12.65 -18.29
C VAL A 40 8.93 -11.27 -18.93
N ASP A 41 8.08 -10.34 -18.56
CA ASP A 41 8.23 -8.93 -18.95
C ASP A 41 9.58 -8.35 -18.54
N LYS A 42 10.26 -7.71 -19.50
CA LYS A 42 11.57 -7.08 -19.32
C LYS A 42 11.58 -6.11 -18.15
N PHE A 43 10.57 -5.25 -18.05
CA PHE A 43 10.51 -4.24 -16.99
C PHE A 43 10.19 -4.84 -15.62
N ALA A 44 9.47 -5.96 -15.56
CA ALA A 44 9.26 -6.68 -14.30
C ALA A 44 10.61 -7.16 -13.71
N LEU A 45 11.51 -7.67 -14.56
CA LEU A 45 12.85 -8.08 -14.14
C LEU A 45 13.70 -6.89 -13.73
N THR A 46 13.75 -5.85 -14.55
CA THR A 46 14.51 -4.62 -14.27
C THR A 46 14.05 -3.96 -12.97
N ASN A 47 12.74 -3.81 -12.77
CA ASN A 47 12.19 -3.21 -11.56
C ASN A 47 12.46 -4.09 -10.31
N ALA A 48 12.47 -5.40 -10.43
CA ALA A 48 12.86 -6.29 -9.33
C ALA A 48 14.31 -6.06 -8.88
N ILE A 49 15.22 -5.85 -9.84
CA ILE A 49 16.63 -5.54 -9.57
C ILE A 49 16.76 -4.14 -8.95
N TYR A 50 16.04 -3.15 -9.46
CA TYR A 50 16.05 -1.79 -8.91
C TYR A 50 15.46 -1.72 -7.50
N ASN A 51 14.43 -2.51 -7.21
CA ASN A 51 13.89 -2.65 -5.86
C ASN A 51 14.90 -3.28 -4.90
N MET A 52 15.71 -4.23 -5.35
CA MET A 52 16.81 -4.78 -4.58
C MET A 52 17.86 -3.70 -4.28
N ASP A 53 18.26 -2.91 -5.27
CA ASP A 53 19.21 -1.82 -5.08
C ASP A 53 18.66 -0.75 -4.12
N ALA A 54 17.39 -0.37 -4.26
CA ALA A 54 16.72 0.53 -3.33
C ALA A 54 16.72 0.01 -1.89
N ALA A 55 16.58 -1.32 -1.69
CA ALA A 55 16.68 -1.93 -0.37
C ALA A 55 18.11 -1.81 0.21
N TYR A 56 19.15 -1.91 -0.60
CA TYR A 56 20.53 -1.64 -0.18
C TYR A 56 20.74 -0.15 0.17
N GLN A 57 20.19 0.77 -0.64
CA GLN A 57 20.26 2.20 -0.33
C GLN A 57 19.63 2.52 1.04
N LYS A 58 18.48 1.93 1.32
CA LYS A 58 17.83 2.07 2.63
C LYS A 58 18.65 1.47 3.77
N PHE A 59 19.29 0.34 3.55
CA PHE A 59 20.17 -0.26 4.55
C PHE A 59 21.32 0.67 4.91
N PHE A 60 22.02 1.23 3.90
CA PHE A 60 23.18 2.09 4.13
C PHE A 60 22.84 3.49 4.62
N LYS A 61 21.74 4.10 4.11
CA LYS A 61 21.41 5.51 4.40
C LYS A 61 20.40 5.68 5.53
N GLU A 62 19.45 4.75 5.68
CA GLU A 62 18.32 4.88 6.59
C GLU A 62 18.39 3.85 7.73
N HIS A 63 19.51 3.12 7.90
CA HIS A 63 19.68 2.06 8.88
C HIS A 63 18.57 1.01 8.89
N ALA A 64 17.96 0.76 7.71
CA ALA A 64 16.99 -0.32 7.55
C ALA A 64 17.66 -1.70 7.67
N GLY A 65 16.86 -2.74 7.83
CA GLY A 65 17.37 -4.11 7.88
C GLY A 65 18.05 -4.55 6.56
N TYR A 66 19.06 -5.41 6.65
CA TYR A 66 19.77 -5.94 5.48
C TYR A 66 18.82 -6.64 4.49
N PRO A 67 18.99 -6.46 3.16
CA PRO A 67 18.13 -7.06 2.15
C PRO A 67 18.06 -8.59 2.24
N LYS A 68 16.84 -9.13 2.31
CA LYS A 68 16.58 -10.56 2.42
C LYS A 68 16.09 -11.16 1.11
N PHE A 69 16.36 -12.44 0.89
CA PHE A 69 15.77 -13.18 -0.22
C PHE A 69 14.25 -13.23 -0.07
N LYS A 70 13.54 -12.97 -1.17
CA LYS A 70 12.08 -13.19 -1.20
C LYS A 70 11.77 -14.67 -1.15
N SER A 71 10.83 -15.04 -0.29
CA SER A 71 10.36 -16.42 -0.17
C SER A 71 9.15 -16.67 -1.09
N LYS A 72 9.01 -17.90 -1.60
CA LYS A 72 7.79 -18.36 -2.28
C LYS A 72 6.54 -18.23 -1.39
N HIS A 73 6.73 -18.25 -0.08
CA HIS A 73 5.66 -18.15 0.91
C HIS A 73 5.34 -16.70 1.31
N ASP A 74 6.05 -15.72 0.76
CA ASP A 74 5.74 -14.31 0.98
C ASP A 74 4.34 -13.99 0.43
N ASN A 75 3.55 -13.30 1.26
CA ASN A 75 2.18 -12.92 0.91
C ASN A 75 2.12 -11.67 0.00
N HIS A 76 3.22 -10.93 -0.14
CA HIS A 76 3.34 -9.76 -1.02
C HIS A 76 3.86 -10.13 -2.40
N LYS A 77 2.97 -10.63 -3.24
CA LYS A 77 3.30 -10.98 -4.62
C LYS A 77 2.91 -9.83 -5.54
N SER A 78 3.90 -9.11 -6.03
CA SER A 78 3.68 -8.01 -6.97
C SER A 78 4.87 -7.82 -7.90
N TYR A 79 4.59 -7.28 -9.09
CA TYR A 79 5.59 -6.77 -10.00
C TYR A 79 5.10 -5.48 -10.65
N THR A 80 6.03 -4.63 -11.07
CA THR A 80 5.74 -3.39 -11.77
C THR A 80 6.33 -3.44 -13.16
N THR A 81 5.56 -2.99 -14.14
CA THR A 81 5.99 -2.81 -15.53
C THR A 81 5.85 -1.36 -15.94
N ASN A 82 6.77 -0.86 -16.76
CA ASN A 82 6.77 0.52 -17.24
C ASN A 82 6.08 0.61 -18.60
N PHE A 83 5.43 1.75 -18.84
CA PHE A 83 4.84 2.03 -20.13
C PHE A 83 5.95 2.34 -21.16
N THR A 84 5.86 1.73 -22.33
CA THR A 84 6.71 1.97 -23.48
C THR A 84 5.98 1.54 -24.76
N ASN A 85 5.86 2.43 -25.73
CA ASN A 85 5.32 2.12 -27.05
C ASN A 85 3.97 1.35 -27.03
N GLY A 86 3.02 1.79 -26.20
CA GLY A 86 1.69 1.20 -26.15
C GLY A 86 1.61 -0.24 -25.58
N ASN A 87 2.62 -0.65 -24.81
CA ASN A 87 2.65 -1.99 -24.18
C ASN A 87 1.63 -2.16 -23.05
N ILE A 88 1.10 -1.07 -22.50
CA ILE A 88 0.04 -1.05 -21.50
C ILE A 88 -1.12 -0.25 -22.07
N THR A 89 -2.30 -0.87 -22.18
CA THR A 89 -3.52 -0.18 -22.58
C THR A 89 -4.69 -0.56 -21.70
N VAL A 90 -5.63 0.36 -21.51
CA VAL A 90 -6.87 0.15 -20.76
C VAL A 90 -8.02 0.45 -21.67
N ASP A 91 -8.87 -0.55 -21.87
CA ASP A 91 -10.10 -0.43 -22.64
C ASP A 91 -11.28 -0.41 -21.66
N PHE A 92 -11.82 0.77 -21.45
CA PHE A 92 -12.96 0.99 -20.55
C PHE A 92 -14.27 0.46 -21.13
N GLY A 93 -14.42 0.41 -22.45
CA GLY A 93 -15.61 -0.12 -23.11
C GLY A 93 -15.73 -1.63 -22.96
N CYS A 94 -14.64 -2.34 -23.19
CA CYS A 94 -14.60 -3.81 -23.09
C CYS A 94 -14.19 -4.31 -21.69
N ASN A 95 -13.91 -3.42 -20.73
CA ASN A 95 -13.39 -3.77 -19.41
C ASN A 95 -12.14 -4.67 -19.47
N ARG A 96 -11.15 -4.26 -20.26
CA ARG A 96 -9.92 -5.01 -20.46
C ARG A 96 -8.68 -4.18 -20.20
N VAL A 97 -7.64 -4.84 -19.70
CA VAL A 97 -6.29 -4.29 -19.53
C VAL A 97 -5.32 -5.16 -20.31
N LYS A 98 -4.56 -4.53 -21.21
CA LYS A 98 -3.41 -5.15 -21.89
C LYS A 98 -2.17 -4.87 -21.08
N LEU A 99 -1.34 -5.88 -20.86
CA LEU A 99 -0.05 -5.79 -20.19
C LEU A 99 1.02 -6.48 -21.04
N PRO A 100 2.30 -6.14 -20.87
CA PRO A 100 3.39 -6.84 -21.57
C PRO A 100 3.31 -8.35 -21.37
N LYS A 101 3.46 -9.10 -22.46
CA LYS A 101 3.33 -10.58 -22.50
C LYS A 101 1.92 -11.12 -22.20
N LEU A 102 0.96 -10.28 -21.83
CA LEU A 102 -0.41 -10.68 -21.49
C LEU A 102 -1.41 -9.91 -22.35
N LYS A 103 -2.22 -10.62 -23.13
CA LYS A 103 -3.20 -10.04 -24.06
C LYS A 103 -4.55 -9.86 -23.36
N GLY A 104 -5.09 -8.64 -23.37
CA GLY A 104 -6.49 -8.34 -23.11
C GLY A 104 -7.13 -9.01 -21.89
N ILE A 105 -6.59 -8.83 -20.69
CA ILE A 105 -7.09 -9.41 -19.44
C ILE A 105 -8.39 -8.70 -19.05
N LYS A 106 -9.47 -9.47 -18.81
CA LYS A 106 -10.73 -8.93 -18.30
C LYS A 106 -10.50 -8.38 -16.88
N ALA A 107 -10.87 -7.12 -16.65
CA ALA A 107 -10.69 -6.43 -15.39
C ALA A 107 -11.95 -5.66 -15.01
N LYS A 108 -12.23 -5.55 -13.71
CA LYS A 108 -13.30 -4.66 -13.22
C LYS A 108 -12.72 -3.25 -13.10
N LEU A 109 -13.00 -2.42 -14.11
CA LEU A 109 -12.59 -1.03 -14.15
C LEU A 109 -13.64 -0.18 -13.44
N HIS A 110 -13.26 0.50 -12.36
CA HIS A 110 -14.19 1.28 -11.53
C HIS A 110 -13.94 2.78 -11.58
N ARG A 111 -12.86 3.20 -12.24
CA ARG A 111 -12.50 4.60 -12.46
C ARG A 111 -11.97 4.78 -13.87
N ASN A 112 -12.56 5.71 -14.58
CA ASN A 112 -11.97 6.21 -15.80
C ASN A 112 -10.90 7.24 -15.45
N PHE A 113 -9.88 7.35 -16.28
CA PHE A 113 -8.86 8.37 -16.18
C PHE A 113 -8.53 8.94 -17.56
N ILE A 114 -8.09 10.19 -17.55
CA ILE A 114 -7.54 10.88 -18.71
C ILE A 114 -6.09 11.19 -18.35
N GLY A 115 -5.16 10.92 -19.27
CA GLY A 115 -3.73 11.17 -19.03
C GLY A 115 -2.83 10.07 -19.58
N GLN A 116 -1.54 10.24 -19.40
CA GLN A 116 -0.53 9.34 -19.92
C GLN A 116 -0.18 8.25 -18.89
N ILE A 117 -0.35 6.99 -19.29
CA ILE A 117 0.09 5.86 -18.46
C ILE A 117 1.62 5.87 -18.35
N LYS A 118 2.16 5.76 -17.13
CA LYS A 118 3.60 5.66 -16.85
C LYS A 118 4.01 4.24 -16.46
N SER A 119 3.21 3.58 -15.68
CA SER A 119 3.50 2.21 -15.23
C SER A 119 2.23 1.50 -14.75
N ALA A 120 2.31 0.19 -14.65
CA ALA A 120 1.30 -0.64 -14.00
C ALA A 120 1.94 -1.59 -12.98
N THR A 121 1.37 -1.66 -11.80
CA THR A 121 1.76 -2.61 -10.76
C THR A 121 0.67 -3.67 -10.60
N ILE A 122 1.03 -4.91 -10.84
CA ILE A 122 0.16 -6.07 -10.70
C ILE A 122 0.46 -6.71 -9.35
N SER A 123 -0.57 -6.94 -8.55
CA SER A 123 -0.43 -7.56 -7.23
C SER A 123 -1.43 -8.67 -7.03
N GLN A 124 -1.00 -9.73 -6.33
CA GLN A 124 -1.86 -10.79 -5.86
C GLN A 124 -2.00 -10.69 -4.34
N VAL A 125 -3.22 -10.67 -3.87
CA VAL A 125 -3.52 -10.66 -2.43
C VAL A 125 -3.77 -12.08 -1.89
N PRO A 126 -3.64 -12.30 -0.56
CA PRO A 126 -3.82 -13.64 0.04
C PRO A 126 -5.18 -14.30 -0.23
N SER A 127 -6.22 -13.53 -0.58
CA SER A 127 -7.52 -14.06 -1.00
C SER A 127 -7.50 -14.72 -2.39
N GLY A 128 -6.37 -14.58 -3.13
CA GLY A 128 -6.19 -15.10 -4.49
C GLY A 128 -6.66 -14.15 -5.59
N LYS A 129 -7.14 -12.97 -5.25
CA LYS A 129 -7.50 -11.95 -6.23
C LYS A 129 -6.27 -11.23 -6.76
N TYR A 130 -6.37 -10.74 -7.99
CA TYR A 130 -5.36 -9.89 -8.61
C TYR A 130 -5.89 -8.46 -8.73
N TYR A 131 -4.99 -7.51 -8.53
CA TYR A 131 -5.26 -6.09 -8.70
C TYR A 131 -4.22 -5.49 -9.64
N VAL A 132 -4.64 -4.55 -10.44
CA VAL A 132 -3.76 -3.69 -11.23
C VAL A 132 -3.87 -2.26 -10.72
N SER A 133 -2.75 -1.66 -10.37
CA SER A 133 -2.63 -0.24 -10.02
C SER A 133 -1.91 0.45 -11.16
N ILE A 134 -2.55 1.40 -11.81
CA ILE A 134 -2.02 2.11 -12.97
C ILE A 134 -1.60 3.51 -12.52
N LEU A 135 -0.34 3.83 -12.74
CA LEU A 135 0.19 5.18 -12.54
C LEU A 135 -0.06 5.98 -13.81
N VAL A 136 -0.80 7.06 -13.67
CA VAL A 136 -1.14 7.97 -14.77
C VAL A 136 -0.63 9.36 -14.43
N GLU A 137 -0.01 10.01 -15.39
CA GLU A 137 0.28 11.44 -15.34
C GLU A 137 -0.94 12.16 -15.91
N THR A 138 -1.51 13.05 -15.12
CA THR A 138 -2.69 13.84 -15.48
C THR A 138 -2.51 15.25 -14.96
N GLU A 139 -3.13 16.19 -15.62
CA GLU A 139 -3.26 17.54 -15.07
C GLU A 139 -4.18 17.48 -13.84
N HIS A 140 -3.78 18.17 -12.82
CA HIS A 140 -4.54 18.27 -11.58
C HIS A 140 -4.95 19.71 -11.35
N VAL A 141 -6.26 19.91 -11.21
CA VAL A 141 -6.83 21.21 -10.86
C VAL A 141 -7.07 21.23 -9.37
N GLU A 142 -6.45 22.17 -8.68
CA GLU A 142 -6.68 22.38 -7.25
C GLU A 142 -8.12 22.84 -6.99
N LEU A 143 -8.61 22.53 -5.81
CA LEU A 143 -9.94 23.01 -5.39
C LEU A 143 -9.92 24.52 -5.19
N PRO A 144 -11.03 25.23 -5.47
CA PRO A 144 -11.14 26.67 -5.21
C PRO A 144 -10.77 27.01 -3.77
N HIS A 145 -10.13 28.16 -3.56
CA HIS A 145 -9.78 28.64 -2.22
C HIS A 145 -11.04 28.90 -1.38
N ILE A 146 -11.00 28.50 -0.12
CA ILE A 146 -12.09 28.72 0.86
C ILE A 146 -11.50 29.27 2.15
N ASN A 147 -12.28 30.05 2.90
CA ASN A 147 -11.81 30.69 4.16
C ASN A 147 -12.05 29.82 5.41
N GLN A 148 -12.56 28.59 5.23
CA GLN A 148 -12.85 27.67 6.33
C GLN A 148 -11.58 26.95 6.79
N ASN A 149 -11.31 26.96 8.09
CA ASN A 149 -10.22 26.24 8.72
C ASN A 149 -10.78 25.33 9.82
N THR A 150 -10.11 24.22 10.10
CA THR A 150 -10.54 23.32 11.16
C THR A 150 -9.36 22.69 11.90
N GLY A 151 -9.49 22.59 13.21
CA GLY A 151 -8.74 21.69 14.05
C GLY A 151 -9.45 20.33 14.11
N ILE A 152 -8.71 19.23 14.15
CA ILE A 152 -9.25 17.90 14.32
C ILE A 152 -8.62 17.20 15.52
N ASP A 153 -9.47 16.69 16.41
CA ASP A 153 -9.10 15.81 17.50
C ASP A 153 -9.36 14.35 17.11
N LEU A 154 -8.39 13.45 17.34
CA LEU A 154 -8.43 12.07 16.95
C LEU A 154 -8.66 11.16 18.17
N GLY A 155 -9.84 10.55 18.26
CA GLY A 155 -10.28 9.74 19.38
C GLY A 155 -10.57 8.28 19.04
N ILE A 156 -10.72 7.45 20.08
CA ILE A 156 -11.11 6.04 19.95
C ILE A 156 -12.64 5.89 19.92
N LYS A 157 -13.35 6.69 20.70
CA LYS A 157 -14.83 6.66 20.76
C LYS A 157 -15.40 7.25 19.48
N GLU A 158 -15.10 8.50 19.24
CA GLU A 158 -15.29 9.17 17.97
C GLU A 158 -13.96 9.15 17.22
N LEU A 159 -13.96 8.76 15.94
CA LEU A 159 -12.72 8.65 15.16
C LEU A 159 -12.04 10.00 15.01
N CYS A 160 -12.84 11.04 14.81
CA CYS A 160 -12.40 12.42 14.64
C CYS A 160 -13.51 13.37 15.05
N ILE A 161 -13.14 14.45 15.74
CA ILE A 161 -14.02 15.58 16.05
C ILE A 161 -13.37 16.81 15.46
N THR A 162 -14.14 17.62 14.74
CA THR A 162 -13.66 18.90 14.20
C THR A 162 -13.93 20.04 15.18
N SER A 163 -13.17 21.14 15.09
CA SER A 163 -13.40 22.36 15.89
C SER A 163 -14.78 22.97 15.66
N ALA A 164 -15.43 22.66 14.53
CA ALA A 164 -16.83 23.05 14.27
C ALA A 164 -17.86 22.11 14.94
N GLY A 165 -17.41 21.16 15.78
CA GLY A 165 -18.30 20.22 16.48
C GLY A 165 -18.79 19.03 15.66
N LYS A 166 -18.38 18.90 14.39
CA LYS A 166 -18.74 17.75 13.55
C LYS A 166 -18.00 16.49 14.03
N LYS A 167 -18.76 15.45 14.33
CA LYS A 167 -18.25 14.17 14.85
C LYS A 167 -18.28 13.10 13.78
N TYR A 168 -17.16 12.42 13.60
CA TYR A 168 -17.03 11.22 12.76
C TYR A 168 -16.96 10.00 13.66
N GLU A 169 -17.99 9.20 13.62
CA GLU A 169 -18.09 7.99 14.44
C GLU A 169 -17.00 6.96 14.09
N ASN A 170 -16.57 6.21 15.10
CA ASN A 170 -15.71 5.05 14.89
C ASN A 170 -16.57 3.85 14.42
N PRO A 171 -16.42 3.38 13.16
CA PRO A 171 -17.25 2.30 12.61
C PRO A 171 -16.94 0.93 13.22
N LYS A 172 -15.94 0.80 14.11
CA LYS A 172 -15.53 -0.42 14.84
C LYS A 172 -15.50 -1.66 13.94
N ILE A 173 -14.84 -1.53 12.78
CA ILE A 173 -14.93 -2.51 11.70
C ILE A 173 -14.34 -3.87 12.10
N ILE A 174 -13.22 -3.89 12.82
CA ILE A 174 -12.65 -5.16 13.32
C ILE A 174 -13.66 -5.85 14.24
N ARG A 175 -14.26 -5.10 15.16
CA ARG A 175 -15.25 -5.65 16.11
C ARG A 175 -16.45 -6.28 15.40
N LYS A 176 -16.92 -5.65 14.31
CA LYS A 176 -18.03 -6.18 13.48
C LYS A 176 -17.72 -7.56 12.90
N TYR A 177 -16.48 -7.79 12.48
CA TYR A 177 -16.07 -9.04 11.83
C TYR A 177 -15.38 -10.03 12.78
N GLU A 178 -15.12 -9.65 14.03
CA GLU A 178 -14.35 -10.42 15.01
C GLU A 178 -14.91 -11.82 15.25
N LYS A 179 -16.20 -11.95 15.54
CA LYS A 179 -16.83 -13.25 15.78
C LYS A 179 -16.62 -14.21 14.60
N LYS A 180 -16.77 -13.69 13.36
CA LYS A 180 -16.53 -14.47 12.14
C LYS A 180 -15.07 -14.87 12.01
N LEU A 181 -14.15 -13.96 12.26
CA LEU A 181 -12.71 -14.21 12.14
C LEU A 181 -12.26 -15.26 13.15
N VAL A 182 -12.65 -15.14 14.42
CA VAL A 182 -12.36 -16.12 15.48
C VAL A 182 -12.90 -17.50 15.14
N LYS A 183 -14.15 -17.58 14.64
CA LYS A 183 -14.74 -18.86 14.19
C LYS A 183 -13.91 -19.51 13.09
N LEU A 184 -13.50 -18.73 12.08
CA LEU A 184 -12.69 -19.23 10.96
C LEU A 184 -11.28 -19.65 11.40
N GLN A 185 -10.67 -18.90 12.33
CA GLN A 185 -9.36 -19.25 12.90
C GLN A 185 -9.40 -20.54 13.71
N ARG A 186 -10.43 -20.73 14.55
CA ARG A 186 -10.67 -22.00 15.27
C ARG A 186 -10.86 -23.16 14.30
N GLN A 187 -11.68 -22.98 13.26
CA GLN A 187 -11.83 -23.99 12.21
C GLN A 187 -10.53 -24.33 11.53
N LEU A 188 -9.66 -23.33 11.26
CA LEU A 188 -8.36 -23.55 10.64
C LEU A 188 -7.43 -24.37 11.54
N ALA A 189 -7.44 -24.10 12.85
CA ALA A 189 -6.61 -24.81 13.82
C ALA A 189 -6.90 -26.32 13.87
N HIS A 190 -8.15 -26.71 13.62
CA HIS A 190 -8.58 -28.12 13.57
C HIS A 190 -8.43 -28.78 12.19
N LYS A 191 -7.85 -28.07 11.19
CA LYS A 191 -7.63 -28.66 9.87
C LYS A 191 -6.22 -29.23 9.77
N GLU A 192 -6.10 -30.36 9.11
CA GLU A 192 -4.80 -30.92 8.74
C GLU A 192 -4.04 -29.93 7.88
N LYS A 193 -2.80 -29.60 8.29
CA LYS A 193 -1.94 -28.66 7.59
C LYS A 193 -1.67 -29.17 6.18
N ARG A 194 -1.73 -28.26 5.20
CA ARG A 194 -1.54 -28.51 3.76
C ARG A 194 -2.69 -29.30 3.08
N SER A 195 -3.74 -29.69 3.78
CA SER A 195 -4.92 -30.29 3.14
C SER A 195 -5.70 -29.27 2.30
N GLN A 196 -6.49 -29.73 1.34
CA GLN A 196 -7.37 -28.85 0.54
C GLN A 196 -8.33 -28.03 1.42
N ASN A 197 -8.86 -28.66 2.48
CA ASN A 197 -9.76 -27.99 3.42
C ASN A 197 -9.04 -26.93 4.25
N TYR A 198 -7.76 -27.12 4.57
CA TYR A 198 -6.91 -26.11 5.19
C TYR A 198 -6.80 -24.87 4.30
N TYR A 199 -6.44 -25.05 3.01
CA TYR A 199 -6.31 -23.93 2.07
C TYR A 199 -7.65 -23.23 1.80
N LYS A 200 -8.76 -23.96 1.69
CA LYS A 200 -10.10 -23.38 1.55
C LYS A 200 -10.44 -22.48 2.76
N THR A 201 -10.15 -22.95 3.98
CA THR A 201 -10.40 -22.16 5.20
C THR A 201 -9.46 -20.96 5.31
N LYS A 202 -8.17 -21.11 4.99
CA LYS A 202 -7.21 -20.02 4.92
C LYS A 202 -7.65 -18.93 3.94
N LYS A 203 -8.19 -19.31 2.78
CA LYS A 203 -8.77 -18.35 1.81
C LYS A 203 -9.97 -17.60 2.37
N LYS A 204 -10.86 -18.26 3.13
CA LYS A 204 -12.00 -17.59 3.81
C LYS A 204 -11.53 -16.56 4.83
N ILE A 205 -10.47 -16.86 5.59
CA ILE A 205 -9.84 -15.92 6.53
C ILE A 205 -9.27 -14.72 5.77
N ALA A 206 -8.52 -14.95 4.68
CA ALA A 206 -7.96 -13.90 3.85
C ALA A 206 -9.03 -12.98 3.25
N LEU A 207 -10.15 -13.54 2.76
CA LEU A 207 -11.31 -12.77 2.30
C LEU A 207 -11.94 -11.92 3.41
N CYS A 208 -11.98 -12.44 4.65
CA CYS A 208 -12.49 -11.68 5.79
C CYS A 208 -11.58 -10.48 6.12
N HIS A 209 -10.26 -10.68 6.16
CA HIS A 209 -9.30 -9.59 6.34
C HIS A 209 -9.34 -8.57 5.21
N GLU A 210 -9.46 -9.01 3.96
CA GLU A 210 -9.61 -8.12 2.80
C GLU A 210 -10.86 -7.24 2.94
N LYS A 211 -11.99 -7.84 3.36
CA LYS A 211 -13.23 -7.09 3.61
C LYS A 211 -13.05 -6.03 4.68
N ILE A 212 -12.43 -6.37 5.81
CA ILE A 212 -12.13 -5.44 6.90
C ILE A 212 -11.29 -4.26 6.38
N THR A 213 -10.19 -4.57 5.68
CA THR A 213 -9.28 -3.56 5.15
C THR A 213 -9.95 -2.64 4.13
N ASN A 214 -10.72 -3.20 3.21
CA ASN A 214 -11.38 -2.41 2.17
C ASN A 214 -12.49 -1.53 2.75
N THR A 215 -13.31 -2.06 3.69
CA THR A 215 -14.35 -1.26 4.35
C THR A 215 -13.73 -0.09 5.13
N ARG A 216 -12.62 -0.32 5.82
CA ARG A 216 -11.91 0.72 6.55
C ARG A 216 -11.35 1.78 5.62
N LYS A 217 -10.67 1.37 4.56
CA LYS A 217 -10.13 2.30 3.56
C LYS A 217 -11.22 3.14 2.92
N ASP A 218 -12.33 2.54 2.53
CA ASP A 218 -13.46 3.28 1.94
C ASP A 218 -14.00 4.34 2.89
N TYR A 219 -14.20 3.98 4.16
CA TYR A 219 -14.65 4.92 5.19
C TYR A 219 -13.68 6.10 5.37
N LEU A 220 -12.37 5.80 5.54
CA LEU A 220 -11.35 6.82 5.72
C LEU A 220 -11.19 7.71 4.46
N HIS A 221 -11.35 7.13 3.27
CA HIS A 221 -11.28 7.91 2.02
C HIS A 221 -12.44 8.89 1.88
N LYS A 222 -13.66 8.49 2.27
CA LYS A 222 -14.84 9.36 2.26
C LYS A 222 -14.67 10.50 3.28
N MET A 223 -14.34 10.15 4.52
CA MET A 223 -14.12 11.12 5.59
C MET A 223 -13.01 12.12 5.26
N SER A 224 -11.84 11.64 4.85
CA SER A 224 -10.73 12.52 4.52
C SER A 224 -11.00 13.37 3.26
N HIS A 225 -11.82 12.90 2.33
CA HIS A 225 -12.25 13.71 1.18
C HIS A 225 -13.16 14.84 1.62
N GLU A 226 -14.12 14.55 2.47
CA GLU A 226 -15.06 15.54 3.02
C GLU A 226 -14.31 16.62 3.80
N ILE A 227 -13.43 16.26 4.73
CA ILE A 227 -12.62 17.20 5.50
C ILE A 227 -11.80 18.12 4.59
N ILE A 228 -11.16 17.57 3.55
CA ILE A 228 -10.34 18.34 2.60
C ILE A 228 -11.19 19.25 1.72
N SER A 229 -12.38 18.83 1.31
CA SER A 229 -13.26 19.65 0.47
C SER A 229 -13.86 20.84 1.20
N GLU A 230 -14.10 20.71 2.51
CA GLU A 230 -14.75 21.72 3.33
C GLU A 230 -13.77 22.71 3.99
N ASN A 231 -12.46 22.45 4.01
CA ASN A 231 -11.51 23.25 4.77
C ASN A 231 -10.25 23.61 3.99
N GLN A 232 -9.76 24.85 4.15
CA GLN A 232 -8.50 25.34 3.56
C GLN A 232 -7.29 24.90 4.38
N VAL A 233 -7.38 25.01 5.70
CA VAL A 233 -6.34 24.58 6.62
C VAL A 233 -6.92 23.55 7.58
N ILE A 234 -6.22 22.43 7.69
CA ILE A 234 -6.56 21.35 8.62
C ILE A 234 -5.40 21.18 9.59
N VAL A 235 -5.69 21.26 10.88
CA VAL A 235 -4.70 21.12 11.96
C VAL A 235 -5.01 19.87 12.77
N SER A 236 -4.03 19.04 13.03
CA SER A 236 -4.18 17.83 13.88
C SER A 236 -3.01 17.67 14.83
N GLU A 237 -3.21 16.93 15.90
CA GLU A 237 -2.12 16.49 16.76
C GLU A 237 -1.19 15.50 16.05
N ASP A 238 0.11 15.53 16.37
CA ASP A 238 1.08 14.52 15.93
C ASP A 238 1.10 13.34 16.91
N LEU A 239 0.17 12.42 16.71
CA LEU A 239 0.04 11.24 17.58
C LEU A 239 1.22 10.27 17.42
N GLN A 240 1.85 9.92 18.53
CA GLN A 240 2.91 8.91 18.59
C GLN A 240 2.33 7.48 18.54
N ILE A 241 1.66 7.15 17.44
CA ILE A 241 0.88 5.91 17.27
C ILE A 241 1.72 4.66 17.55
N LYS A 242 3.00 4.65 17.14
CA LYS A 242 3.91 3.52 17.41
C LYS A 242 4.09 3.24 18.89
N ASN A 243 4.12 4.28 19.71
CA ASN A 243 4.25 4.14 21.17
C ASN A 243 2.89 3.78 21.80
N MET A 244 1.81 4.36 21.31
CA MET A 244 0.47 4.08 21.81
C MET A 244 0.06 2.60 21.61
N VAL A 245 0.44 1.98 20.51
CA VAL A 245 0.16 0.55 20.21
C VAL A 245 0.89 -0.41 21.15
N LYS A 246 1.93 0.03 21.87
CA LYS A 246 2.60 -0.78 22.90
C LYS A 246 1.70 -1.05 24.12
N ASN A 247 0.68 -0.22 24.33
CA ASN A 247 -0.32 -0.45 25.36
C ASN A 247 -1.29 -1.56 24.91
N HIS A 248 -1.12 -2.77 25.45
CA HIS A 248 -1.91 -3.95 25.09
C HIS A 248 -3.42 -3.78 25.24
N ARG A 249 -3.90 -2.96 26.21
CA ARG A 249 -5.33 -2.71 26.44
C ARG A 249 -5.96 -1.88 25.32
N LEU A 250 -5.19 -0.96 24.73
CA LEU A 250 -5.67 -0.04 23.71
C LEU A 250 -5.24 -0.42 22.29
N ALA A 251 -4.21 -1.26 22.13
CA ALA A 251 -3.61 -1.62 20.85
C ALA A 251 -4.62 -2.05 19.79
N LYS A 252 -5.62 -2.88 20.19
CA LYS A 252 -6.68 -3.33 19.28
C LYS A 252 -7.55 -2.18 18.80
N SER A 253 -7.97 -1.30 19.70
CA SER A 253 -8.81 -0.14 19.36
C SER A 253 -8.04 0.86 18.50
N ILE A 254 -6.79 1.16 18.84
CA ILE A 254 -5.90 2.04 18.05
C ILE A 254 -5.66 1.47 16.65
N SER A 255 -5.47 0.16 16.53
CA SER A 255 -5.33 -0.52 15.24
C SER A 255 -6.63 -0.50 14.42
N ASP A 256 -7.79 -0.49 15.08
CA ASP A 256 -9.09 -0.43 14.40
C ASP A 256 -9.37 0.95 13.82
N VAL A 257 -9.07 2.02 14.55
CA VAL A 257 -9.28 3.41 14.08
C VAL A 257 -8.34 3.81 12.95
N SER A 258 -7.12 3.23 12.87
CA SER A 258 -6.15 3.46 11.79
C SER A 258 -5.79 4.94 11.57
N TRP A 259 -5.51 5.68 12.64
CA TRP A 259 -5.15 7.11 12.58
C TRP A 259 -3.99 7.40 11.62
N TYR A 260 -2.97 6.53 11.58
CA TYR A 260 -1.86 6.69 10.63
C TYR A 260 -2.34 6.77 9.17
N GLU A 261 -3.29 5.92 8.78
CA GLU A 261 -3.84 5.93 7.42
C GLU A 261 -4.69 7.17 7.18
N LEU A 262 -5.44 7.64 8.18
CA LEU A 262 -6.21 8.88 8.08
C LEU A 262 -5.30 10.10 7.90
N THR A 263 -4.32 10.29 8.78
CA THR A 263 -3.38 11.41 8.71
C THR A 263 -2.59 11.41 7.41
N ARG A 264 -2.14 10.23 6.95
CA ARG A 264 -1.52 10.06 5.63
C ARG A 264 -2.45 10.50 4.48
N GLN A 265 -3.75 10.15 4.57
CA GLN A 265 -4.73 10.54 3.54
C GLN A 265 -5.00 12.04 3.55
N LEU A 266 -5.09 12.66 4.71
CA LEU A 266 -5.25 14.10 4.85
C LEU A 266 -4.03 14.84 4.26
N GLU A 267 -2.81 14.41 4.59
CA GLU A 267 -1.57 15.03 4.13
C GLU A 267 -1.45 15.04 2.59
N TYR A 268 -1.57 13.90 1.91
CA TYR A 268 -1.42 13.88 0.46
C TYR A 268 -2.61 14.50 -0.27
N LYS A 269 -3.83 14.36 0.26
CA LYS A 269 -5.01 14.99 -0.34
C LYS A 269 -4.99 16.51 -0.18
N ALA A 270 -4.52 17.01 0.96
CA ALA A 270 -4.32 18.44 1.16
C ALA A 270 -3.36 18.99 0.12
N LYS A 271 -2.18 18.36 -0.03
CA LYS A 271 -1.19 18.74 -1.03
C LYS A 271 -1.74 18.72 -2.46
N TRP A 272 -2.53 17.71 -2.83
CA TRP A 272 -3.12 17.62 -4.16
C TRP A 272 -4.17 18.72 -4.42
N ASN A 273 -4.94 19.08 -3.42
CA ASN A 273 -6.08 19.98 -3.58
C ASN A 273 -5.80 21.45 -3.20
N GLY A 274 -4.52 21.86 -3.09
CA GLY A 274 -4.16 23.23 -2.71
C GLY A 274 -4.57 23.59 -1.27
N ARG A 275 -4.64 22.58 -0.37
CA ARG A 275 -4.98 22.74 1.03
C ARG A 275 -3.74 22.61 1.90
N LYS A 276 -3.78 23.14 3.10
CA LYS A 276 -2.69 23.05 4.06
C LYS A 276 -3.06 22.08 5.18
N TYR A 277 -2.21 21.06 5.39
CA TYR A 277 -2.30 20.16 6.53
C TYR A 277 -1.13 20.41 7.46
N VAL A 278 -1.43 20.68 8.73
CA VAL A 278 -0.45 21.04 9.77
C VAL A 278 -0.58 20.06 10.93
N LYS A 279 0.55 19.57 11.41
CA LYS A 279 0.62 18.81 12.66
C LYS A 279 1.15 19.75 13.75
N ILE A 280 0.45 19.80 14.86
CA ILE A 280 0.92 20.51 16.06
C ILE A 280 1.78 19.56 16.89
N ASP A 281 2.68 20.13 17.70
CA ASP A 281 3.57 19.37 18.56
C ASP A 281 2.79 18.46 19.52
N THR A 282 3.31 17.28 19.79
CA THR A 282 2.72 16.28 20.71
C THR A 282 2.52 16.82 22.13
N PHE A 283 3.31 17.80 22.54
CA PHE A 283 3.24 18.43 23.88
C PHE A 283 2.47 19.75 23.90
N TYR A 284 1.85 20.13 22.79
CA TYR A 284 1.01 21.30 22.78
C TYR A 284 -0.24 21.07 23.64
N ALA A 285 -0.44 21.92 24.64
CA ALA A 285 -1.49 21.80 25.65
C ALA A 285 -2.88 22.16 25.10
N SER A 286 -3.32 21.47 24.04
CA SER A 286 -4.59 21.77 23.34
C SER A 286 -5.81 21.70 24.25
N SER A 287 -5.81 20.80 25.25
CA SER A 287 -6.89 20.63 26.21
C SER A 287 -6.92 21.70 27.35
N GLN A 288 -5.87 22.51 27.47
CA GLN A 288 -5.78 23.54 28.52
C GLN A 288 -6.10 24.94 28.00
N LEU A 289 -6.31 25.10 26.69
CA LEU A 289 -6.57 26.40 26.04
C LEU A 289 -8.05 26.62 25.68
N CYS A 290 -8.94 25.78 26.20
CA CYS A 290 -10.39 25.95 26.07
C CYS A 290 -10.96 26.79 27.20
#